data_d23970564a272ce40b6887f5dddb938c
#
_entry.id   d23970564a272ce40b6887f5dddb938c
#
_cell.length_a   1.000
_cell.length_b   1.000
_cell.length_c   1.000
_cell.angle_alpha   90.00
_cell.angle_beta   90.00
_cell.angle_gamma   90.00
#
_symmetry.space_group_name_H-M   'P 1'
#
loop_
_entity.id
_entity.type
_entity.pdbx_description
1 polymer ?
#
loop_
_entity_poly.entity_id
_entity_poly.type
_entity_poly.pdbx_seq_one_letter_code
_entity_poly.pdbx_strand_id
1 'polypeptide(L)'
;MPDAEVDALAKEVVEWYVEWNPIFATYVGIHDHDHRLPLGTREAELEERGRIKDFLRRLEAIDRKGLSPGKRVDWGNLRNVFRLWIFESEEIGTWQSMPRGAQTVGDALFPLIMRSFAPLPRRLESITGRLERSPDFLKETKGRIRTPIKIFSEISLEATQRLPGFLKVIEATGKEALAGSDRARLEEAVAKTGVVLDDYAKWIGSDVLPKSKDKVGIGAAKFRKLVRLRELGLTVDEIYAVGKKYLRESKKALVRVANEIKPGASVEEAKEIVKSDHPARFEEALTFTAKVMSDSKAFVRAHDLATIPPNEDLTVIETPSYLRHVIPFAAYNAPARFEAHKQGFYMVTPVEDKPEMLREFSYPGVRNTAVHEGYPGHHLQLTCASLNPSYARVLADATETIEGWAHYCEDMMKDAGFSADPKTKLVQLLDQIWRACRILIDVDLHSGKMTFDEAVDLLVREAGMERPGAVAEVKRYTYNPAYQLSYLIGKYLIVQLRKDVKKRLGKSYSDKLFHDTILYSGSLPMTYMREIFEHKVKELVKLKKVGL
;
A
#
# COMPACT_ATOMS: atom_id res chain seq x y z
N MET A 1 -5.04 -21.29 -28.82
CA MET A 1 -6.36 -20.88 -28.30
C MET A 1 -6.17 -19.56 -27.53
N PRO A 2 -7.09 -18.60 -27.62
CA PRO A 2 -6.91 -17.26 -27.03
C PRO A 2 -6.51 -17.25 -25.55
N ASP A 3 -7.03 -18.18 -24.73
CA ASP A 3 -6.67 -18.32 -23.31
C ASP A 3 -5.16 -18.58 -23.12
N ALA A 4 -4.59 -19.49 -23.94
CA ALA A 4 -3.16 -19.81 -23.86
C ALA A 4 -2.27 -18.65 -24.32
N GLU A 5 -2.78 -17.81 -25.24
CA GLU A 5 -2.06 -16.61 -25.71
C GLU A 5 -1.98 -15.55 -24.60
N VAL A 6 -3.07 -15.38 -23.83
CA VAL A 6 -3.08 -14.48 -22.65
C VAL A 6 -2.10 -14.98 -21.58
N ASP A 7 -2.09 -16.30 -21.31
CA ASP A 7 -1.17 -16.88 -20.31
C ASP A 7 0.30 -16.75 -20.72
N ALA A 8 0.60 -17.03 -21.99
CA ALA A 8 1.95 -16.91 -22.53
C ALA A 8 2.45 -15.46 -22.48
N LEU A 9 1.59 -14.50 -22.87
CA LEU A 9 1.94 -13.07 -22.81
C LEU A 9 2.11 -12.59 -21.37
N ALA A 10 1.22 -13.00 -20.45
CA ALA A 10 1.33 -12.63 -19.04
C ALA A 10 2.63 -13.13 -18.41
N LYS A 11 3.02 -14.36 -18.73
CA LYS A 11 4.29 -14.94 -18.28
C LYS A 11 5.48 -14.17 -18.83
N GLU A 12 5.52 -13.92 -20.15
CA GLU A 12 6.57 -13.14 -20.80
C GLU A 12 6.74 -11.75 -20.18
N VAL A 13 5.61 -11.06 -19.89
CA VAL A 13 5.62 -9.74 -19.24
C VAL A 13 6.25 -9.80 -17.86
N VAL A 14 5.87 -10.77 -17.04
CA VAL A 14 6.43 -10.91 -15.68
C VAL A 14 7.91 -11.27 -15.73
N GLU A 15 8.31 -12.22 -16.58
CA GLU A 15 9.72 -12.60 -16.77
C GLU A 15 10.58 -11.41 -17.22
N TRP A 16 10.10 -10.64 -18.18
CA TRP A 16 10.76 -9.40 -18.59
C TRP A 16 10.82 -8.37 -17.48
N TYR A 17 9.71 -8.16 -16.75
CA TYR A 17 9.64 -7.08 -15.76
C TYR A 17 10.48 -7.35 -14.52
N VAL A 18 10.61 -8.61 -14.08
CA VAL A 18 11.50 -8.97 -12.96
C VAL A 18 12.98 -8.80 -13.31
N GLU A 19 13.35 -9.01 -14.56
CA GLU A 19 14.72 -8.74 -15.05
C GLU A 19 14.98 -7.24 -15.19
N TRP A 20 14.00 -6.50 -15.72
CA TRP A 20 14.07 -5.06 -15.95
C TRP A 20 14.07 -4.27 -14.65
N ASN A 21 13.26 -4.69 -13.68
CA ASN A 21 13.10 -4.05 -12.39
C ASN A 21 13.50 -4.99 -11.22
N PRO A 22 14.79 -5.03 -10.87
CA PRO A 22 15.29 -5.89 -9.78
C PRO A 22 14.66 -5.62 -8.42
N ILE A 23 14.17 -4.39 -8.17
CA ILE A 23 13.47 -4.04 -6.93
C ILE A 23 12.12 -4.76 -6.87
N PHE A 24 11.38 -4.76 -7.98
CA PHE A 24 10.13 -5.52 -8.09
C PHE A 24 10.38 -7.03 -7.96
N ALA A 25 11.44 -7.57 -8.57
CA ALA A 25 11.82 -8.98 -8.43
C ALA A 25 11.98 -9.37 -6.95
N THR A 26 12.77 -8.60 -6.18
CA THR A 26 12.93 -8.79 -4.73
C THR A 26 11.59 -8.70 -4.01
N TYR A 27 10.76 -7.72 -4.35
CA TYR A 27 9.45 -7.51 -3.72
C TYR A 27 8.52 -8.72 -3.89
N VAL A 28 8.47 -9.31 -5.08
CA VAL A 28 7.64 -10.49 -5.33
C VAL A 28 8.28 -11.82 -4.90
N GLY A 29 9.55 -11.82 -4.43
CA GLY A 29 10.26 -12.98 -3.92
C GLY A 29 11.05 -13.76 -4.98
N ILE A 30 11.52 -13.08 -6.03
CA ILE A 30 12.48 -13.60 -7.02
C ILE A 30 13.82 -12.95 -6.73
N HIS A 31 14.79 -13.76 -6.28
CA HIS A 31 16.04 -13.29 -5.67
C HIS A 31 17.26 -13.35 -6.59
N ASP A 32 17.12 -13.76 -7.85
CA ASP A 32 18.23 -13.87 -8.80
C ASP A 32 18.87 -12.52 -9.14
N HIS A 33 18.14 -11.43 -8.95
CA HIS A 33 18.55 -10.05 -9.28
C HIS A 33 18.78 -9.17 -8.06
N ASP A 34 18.83 -9.72 -6.84
CA ASP A 34 18.89 -8.94 -5.59
C ASP A 34 20.12 -8.03 -5.47
N HIS A 35 21.20 -8.34 -6.16
CA HIS A 35 22.43 -7.55 -6.21
C HIS A 35 22.39 -6.37 -7.19
N ARG A 36 21.30 -6.23 -7.98
CA ARG A 36 21.18 -5.22 -9.05
C ARG A 36 20.28 -4.05 -8.65
N LEU A 37 20.53 -2.88 -9.26
CA LEU A 37 19.61 -1.75 -9.35
C LEU A 37 19.06 -1.64 -10.78
N PRO A 38 17.87 -1.04 -10.96
CA PRO A 38 17.37 -0.73 -12.30
C PRO A 38 18.29 0.29 -12.99
N LEU A 39 18.11 0.48 -14.31
CA LEU A 39 18.78 1.56 -15.03
C LEU A 39 18.16 2.91 -14.67
N GLY A 40 19.01 3.89 -14.34
CA GLY A 40 18.58 5.24 -13.93
C GLY A 40 18.47 6.25 -15.09
N THR A 41 18.73 5.84 -16.33
CA THR A 41 18.80 6.75 -17.48
C THR A 41 17.43 7.10 -18.05
N ARG A 42 17.35 8.20 -18.80
CA ARG A 42 16.14 8.57 -19.53
C ARG A 42 15.83 7.59 -20.65
N GLU A 43 16.84 7.10 -21.30
CA GLU A 43 16.75 6.14 -22.40
C GLU A 43 16.07 4.85 -21.92
N ALA A 44 16.45 4.36 -20.73
CA ALA A 44 15.82 3.20 -20.11
C ALA A 44 14.32 3.42 -19.85
N GLU A 45 13.91 4.60 -19.37
CA GLU A 45 12.48 4.94 -19.18
C GLU A 45 11.71 4.91 -20.51
N LEU A 46 12.32 5.42 -21.58
CA LEU A 46 11.69 5.44 -22.90
C LEU A 46 11.60 4.04 -23.52
N GLU A 47 12.62 3.21 -23.29
CA GLU A 47 12.66 1.81 -23.72
C GLU A 47 11.59 0.99 -22.99
N GLU A 48 11.52 1.09 -21.67
CA GLU A 48 10.48 0.46 -20.83
C GLU A 48 9.09 0.78 -21.36
N ARG A 49 8.81 2.06 -21.58
CA ARG A 49 7.53 2.51 -22.12
C ARG A 49 7.25 1.96 -23.53
N GLY A 50 8.27 1.91 -24.37
CA GLY A 50 8.17 1.30 -25.71
C GLY A 50 7.79 -0.18 -25.64
N ARG A 51 8.40 -0.92 -24.71
CA ARG A 51 8.13 -2.33 -24.47
C ARG A 51 6.71 -2.56 -23.94
N ILE A 52 6.27 -1.72 -22.99
CA ILE A 52 4.89 -1.78 -22.45
C ILE A 52 3.85 -1.50 -23.54
N LYS A 53 4.11 -0.55 -24.46
CA LYS A 53 3.22 -0.28 -25.60
C LYS A 53 3.15 -1.47 -26.56
N ASP A 54 4.25 -2.18 -26.79
CA ASP A 54 4.24 -3.39 -27.59
C ASP A 54 3.42 -4.50 -26.93
N PHE A 55 3.60 -4.72 -25.64
CA PHE A 55 2.78 -5.67 -24.88
C PHE A 55 1.28 -5.32 -24.94
N LEU A 56 0.93 -4.04 -24.79
CA LEU A 56 -0.46 -3.60 -24.92
C LEU A 56 -1.03 -3.89 -26.31
N ARG A 57 -0.28 -3.59 -27.38
CA ARG A 57 -0.68 -3.85 -28.76
C ARG A 57 -0.88 -5.36 -29.02
N ARG A 58 0.02 -6.20 -28.53
CA ARG A 58 -0.08 -7.67 -28.65
C ARG A 58 -1.27 -8.21 -27.86
N LEU A 59 -1.51 -7.71 -26.64
CA LEU A 59 -2.66 -8.09 -25.84
C LEU A 59 -3.98 -7.71 -26.53
N GLU A 60 -4.09 -6.49 -27.07
CA GLU A 60 -5.28 -6.01 -27.76
C GLU A 60 -5.56 -6.71 -29.10
N ALA A 61 -4.58 -7.40 -29.67
CA ALA A 61 -4.76 -8.27 -30.85
C ALA A 61 -5.43 -9.61 -30.50
N ILE A 62 -5.45 -10.03 -29.23
CA ILE A 62 -6.13 -11.27 -28.80
C ILE A 62 -7.64 -11.03 -28.76
N ASP A 63 -8.42 -11.88 -29.44
CA ASP A 63 -9.89 -11.77 -29.42
C ASP A 63 -10.48 -12.04 -28.03
N ARG A 64 -10.86 -10.97 -27.35
CA ARG A 64 -11.47 -11.02 -26.00
C ARG A 64 -12.77 -11.85 -25.96
N LYS A 65 -13.53 -11.93 -27.06
CA LYS A 65 -14.79 -12.67 -27.08
C LYS A 65 -14.60 -14.18 -26.98
N GLY A 66 -13.48 -14.67 -27.52
CA GLY A 66 -13.10 -16.07 -27.46
C GLY A 66 -12.52 -16.54 -26.11
N LEU A 67 -12.30 -15.62 -25.15
CA LEU A 67 -11.70 -15.94 -23.86
C LEU A 67 -12.72 -16.54 -22.88
N SER A 68 -12.26 -17.48 -22.07
CA SER A 68 -13.00 -17.94 -20.87
C SER A 68 -13.21 -16.78 -19.87
N PRO A 69 -14.20 -16.87 -18.97
CA PRO A 69 -14.50 -15.80 -18.03
C PRO A 69 -13.29 -15.35 -17.19
N GLY A 70 -12.50 -16.31 -16.68
CA GLY A 70 -11.30 -16.02 -15.90
C GLY A 70 -10.23 -15.30 -16.73
N LYS A 71 -10.04 -15.74 -18.00
CA LYS A 71 -9.06 -15.12 -18.90
C LYS A 71 -9.48 -13.75 -19.43
N ARG A 72 -10.79 -13.48 -19.53
CA ARG A 72 -11.28 -12.11 -19.80
C ARG A 72 -10.88 -11.13 -18.70
N VAL A 73 -10.94 -11.57 -17.44
CA VAL A 73 -10.50 -10.77 -16.30
C VAL A 73 -8.99 -10.58 -16.32
N ASP A 74 -8.20 -11.62 -16.61
CA ASP A 74 -6.74 -11.54 -16.74
C ASP A 74 -6.33 -10.58 -17.86
N TRP A 75 -6.95 -10.70 -19.02
CA TRP A 75 -6.77 -9.79 -20.15
C TRP A 75 -7.11 -8.33 -19.78
N GLY A 76 -8.25 -8.14 -19.10
CA GLY A 76 -8.69 -6.82 -18.63
C GLY A 76 -7.70 -6.19 -17.65
N ASN A 77 -7.22 -6.97 -16.68
CA ASN A 77 -6.23 -6.52 -15.70
C ASN A 77 -4.91 -6.11 -16.36
N LEU A 78 -4.35 -6.94 -17.23
CA LEU A 78 -3.12 -6.62 -17.96
C LEU A 78 -3.26 -5.35 -18.79
N ARG A 79 -4.36 -5.22 -19.52
CA ARG A 79 -4.66 -4.02 -20.30
C ARG A 79 -4.71 -2.77 -19.43
N ASN A 80 -5.33 -2.90 -18.29
CA ASN A 80 -5.44 -1.80 -17.32
C ASN A 80 -4.06 -1.40 -16.78
N VAL A 81 -3.26 -2.37 -16.34
CA VAL A 81 -1.90 -2.16 -15.84
C VAL A 81 -1.04 -1.44 -16.89
N PHE A 82 -1.01 -1.93 -18.14
CA PHE A 82 -0.22 -1.31 -19.19
C PHE A 82 -0.66 0.12 -19.50
N ARG A 83 -1.97 0.38 -19.52
CA ARG A 83 -2.51 1.73 -19.76
C ARG A 83 -2.20 2.70 -18.62
N LEU A 84 -2.20 2.22 -17.37
CA LEU A 84 -1.78 3.02 -16.21
C LEU A 84 -0.29 3.35 -16.30
N TRP A 85 0.58 2.36 -16.54
CA TRP A 85 2.02 2.59 -16.66
C TRP A 85 2.37 3.57 -17.78
N ILE A 86 1.74 3.44 -18.96
CA ILE A 86 1.92 4.38 -20.07
C ILE A 86 1.45 5.78 -19.66
N PHE A 87 0.31 5.89 -19.00
CA PHE A 87 -0.24 7.18 -18.56
C PHE A 87 0.66 7.85 -17.51
N GLU A 88 1.16 7.10 -16.54
CA GLU A 88 2.08 7.60 -15.53
C GLU A 88 3.40 8.09 -16.13
N SER A 89 3.97 7.32 -17.07
CA SER A 89 5.21 7.68 -17.75
C SER A 89 5.05 8.88 -18.69
N GLU A 90 3.96 8.94 -19.49
CA GLU A 90 3.78 9.98 -20.52
C GLU A 90 3.12 11.24 -20.02
N GLU A 91 2.08 11.11 -19.18
CA GLU A 91 1.22 12.24 -18.83
C GLU A 91 1.47 12.78 -17.43
N ILE A 92 1.69 11.92 -16.43
CA ILE A 92 2.07 12.36 -15.09
C ILE A 92 3.53 12.81 -15.10
N GLY A 93 4.43 11.95 -15.57
CA GLY A 93 5.84 12.26 -15.76
C GLY A 93 6.59 12.50 -14.45
N THR A 94 6.24 11.77 -13.38
CA THR A 94 6.90 11.88 -12.07
C THR A 94 8.40 11.59 -12.19
N TRP A 95 8.80 10.68 -13.08
CA TRP A 95 10.18 10.31 -13.34
C TRP A 95 11.08 11.47 -13.81
N GLN A 96 10.50 12.53 -14.40
CA GLN A 96 11.22 13.71 -14.86
C GLN A 96 10.98 14.97 -13.99
N SER A 97 10.10 14.88 -13.01
CA SER A 97 9.72 16.01 -12.16
C SER A 97 10.11 15.84 -10.67
N MET A 98 10.45 14.62 -10.26
CA MET A 98 10.83 14.28 -8.89
C MET A 98 12.21 13.60 -8.87
N PRO A 99 13.24 14.20 -8.24
CA PRO A 99 14.59 13.63 -8.17
C PRO A 99 14.69 12.49 -7.15
N ARG A 100 14.03 11.34 -7.42
CA ARG A 100 13.85 10.20 -6.52
C ARG A 100 15.05 9.25 -6.42
N GLY A 101 16.20 9.54 -7.01
CA GLY A 101 17.31 8.58 -7.06
C GLY A 101 17.68 8.00 -5.68
N ALA A 102 17.81 8.85 -4.67
CA ALA A 102 18.13 8.41 -3.30
C ALA A 102 17.01 7.56 -2.68
N GLN A 103 15.73 7.93 -2.86
CA GLN A 103 14.61 7.12 -2.38
C GLN A 103 14.61 5.74 -3.05
N THR A 104 14.87 5.67 -4.35
CA THR A 104 14.96 4.39 -5.09
C THR A 104 16.07 3.49 -4.53
N VAL A 105 17.22 4.05 -4.15
CA VAL A 105 18.28 3.30 -3.46
C VAL A 105 17.77 2.78 -2.12
N GLY A 106 17.13 3.63 -1.32
CA GLY A 106 16.53 3.20 -0.04
C GLY A 106 15.50 2.10 -0.20
N ASP A 107 14.57 2.25 -1.13
CA ASP A 107 13.52 1.27 -1.46
C ASP A 107 14.13 -0.07 -1.93
N ALA A 108 15.29 -0.01 -2.60
CA ALA A 108 16.01 -1.20 -3.05
C ALA A 108 16.70 -1.96 -1.91
N LEU A 109 17.23 -1.26 -0.92
CA LEU A 109 17.96 -1.87 0.20
C LEU A 109 17.02 -2.40 1.28
N PHE A 110 15.89 -1.73 1.49
CA PHE A 110 14.98 -1.99 2.59
C PHE A 110 14.44 -3.45 2.62
N PRO A 111 13.91 -4.04 1.53
CA PRO A 111 13.41 -5.42 1.56
C PRO A 111 14.49 -6.45 1.88
N LEU A 112 15.73 -6.20 1.47
CA LEU A 112 16.84 -7.10 1.69
C LEU A 112 17.28 -7.16 3.15
N ILE A 113 17.18 -6.07 3.88
CA ILE A 113 17.47 -6.05 5.31
C ILE A 113 16.28 -6.54 6.14
N MET A 114 15.07 -6.26 5.69
CA MET A 114 13.83 -6.53 6.42
C MET A 114 13.41 -7.99 6.41
N ARG A 115 13.51 -8.65 5.26
CA ARG A 115 12.91 -9.96 5.04
C ARG A 115 13.93 -11.07 5.24
N SER A 116 13.52 -12.15 5.91
CA SER A 116 14.41 -13.28 6.27
C SER A 116 14.37 -14.45 5.28
N PHE A 117 14.28 -14.17 3.98
CA PHE A 117 14.22 -15.18 2.92
C PHE A 117 15.54 -15.96 2.72
N ALA A 118 16.65 -15.43 3.21
CA ALA A 118 17.97 -16.04 3.18
C ALA A 118 18.78 -15.66 4.42
N PRO A 119 19.89 -16.37 4.74
CA PRO A 119 20.83 -15.98 5.80
C PRO A 119 21.29 -14.54 5.64
N LEU A 120 21.43 -13.81 6.75
CA LEU A 120 21.78 -12.39 6.75
C LEU A 120 23.07 -12.07 5.96
N PRO A 121 24.17 -12.85 6.05
CA PRO A 121 25.36 -12.59 5.25
C PRO A 121 25.10 -12.55 3.73
N ARG A 122 24.28 -13.49 3.21
CA ARG A 122 23.91 -13.51 1.79
C ARG A 122 23.06 -12.30 1.38
N ARG A 123 22.16 -11.87 2.25
CA ARG A 123 21.36 -10.65 1.99
C ARG A 123 22.21 -9.39 2.01
N LEU A 124 23.21 -9.34 2.92
CA LEU A 124 24.20 -8.26 2.97
C LEU A 124 25.12 -8.24 1.74
N GLU A 125 25.46 -9.39 1.17
CA GLU A 125 26.17 -9.45 -0.12
C GLU A 125 25.34 -8.78 -1.24
N SER A 126 24.05 -9.07 -1.32
CA SER A 126 23.15 -8.44 -2.27
C SER A 126 23.03 -6.93 -2.04
N ILE A 127 22.94 -6.49 -0.78
CA ILE A 127 22.97 -5.08 -0.39
C ILE A 127 24.26 -4.41 -0.86
N THR A 128 25.41 -5.06 -0.66
CA THR A 128 26.70 -4.55 -1.12
C THR A 128 26.72 -4.33 -2.62
N GLY A 129 26.22 -5.29 -3.41
CA GLY A 129 26.11 -5.13 -4.87
C GLY A 129 25.25 -3.94 -5.29
N ARG A 130 24.11 -3.71 -4.63
CA ARG A 130 23.28 -2.51 -4.86
C ARG A 130 23.98 -1.22 -4.48
N LEU A 131 24.70 -1.20 -3.37
CA LEU A 131 25.47 -0.05 -2.92
C LEU A 131 26.63 0.29 -3.87
N GLU A 132 27.34 -0.71 -4.37
CA GLU A 132 28.39 -0.51 -5.38
C GLU A 132 27.86 0.11 -6.67
N ARG A 133 26.64 -0.19 -7.07
CA ARG A 133 25.98 0.38 -8.25
C ARG A 133 25.35 1.77 -7.99
N SER A 134 25.08 2.11 -6.72
CA SER A 134 24.36 3.34 -6.34
C SER A 134 25.01 4.64 -6.83
N PRO A 135 26.34 4.82 -6.84
CA PRO A 135 26.98 6.03 -7.37
C PRO A 135 26.62 6.30 -8.84
N ASP A 136 26.72 5.31 -9.70
CA ASP A 136 26.38 5.44 -11.12
C ASP A 136 24.90 5.67 -11.32
N PHE A 137 24.06 4.92 -10.62
CA PHE A 137 22.60 5.06 -10.66
C PHE A 137 22.17 6.48 -10.28
N LEU A 138 22.72 7.05 -9.18
CA LEU A 138 22.42 8.42 -8.76
C LEU A 138 22.85 9.43 -9.82
N LYS A 139 24.00 9.24 -10.47
CA LYS A 139 24.48 10.09 -11.57
C LYS A 139 23.53 10.00 -12.78
N GLU A 140 23.09 8.81 -13.16
CA GLU A 140 22.14 8.57 -14.26
C GLU A 140 20.82 9.28 -14.01
N THR A 141 20.27 9.18 -12.77
CA THR A 141 18.98 9.78 -12.43
C THR A 141 18.98 11.31 -12.48
N LYS A 142 20.13 11.98 -12.29
CA LYS A 142 20.24 13.44 -12.51
C LYS A 142 19.83 13.82 -13.94
N GLY A 143 20.23 13.02 -14.94
CA GLY A 143 19.91 13.22 -16.35
C GLY A 143 18.43 13.10 -16.70
N ARG A 144 17.60 12.51 -15.85
CA ARG A 144 16.15 12.35 -16.07
C ARG A 144 15.37 13.63 -15.80
N ILE A 145 15.83 14.47 -14.87
CA ILE A 145 15.07 15.62 -14.37
C ILE A 145 15.05 16.75 -15.40
N ARG A 146 13.84 17.11 -15.87
CA ARG A 146 13.59 18.13 -16.91
C ARG A 146 12.60 19.20 -16.45
N THR A 147 11.59 18.81 -15.68
CA THR A 147 10.49 19.70 -15.24
C THR A 147 10.28 19.57 -13.74
N PRO A 148 11.29 19.92 -12.91
CA PRO A 148 11.20 19.70 -11.48
C PRO A 148 10.05 20.49 -10.85
N ILE A 149 9.42 19.88 -9.85
CA ILE A 149 8.34 20.46 -9.05
C ILE A 149 8.89 20.71 -7.64
N LYS A 150 8.64 21.92 -7.10
CA LYS A 150 9.25 22.40 -5.85
C LYS A 150 9.01 21.44 -4.68
N ILE A 151 7.74 21.12 -4.40
CA ILE A 151 7.40 20.22 -3.31
C ILE A 151 8.03 18.81 -3.47
N PHE A 152 8.15 18.30 -4.71
CA PHE A 152 8.80 17.03 -4.98
C PHE A 152 10.31 17.08 -4.77
N SER A 153 10.92 18.20 -5.14
CA SER A 153 12.36 18.43 -4.91
C SER A 153 12.67 18.57 -3.43
N GLU A 154 11.83 19.26 -2.65
CA GLU A 154 11.94 19.37 -1.19
C GLU A 154 11.82 18.00 -0.50
N ILE A 155 10.80 17.21 -0.86
CA ILE A 155 10.62 15.83 -0.34
C ILE A 155 11.84 14.96 -0.68
N SER A 156 12.35 15.06 -1.90
CA SER A 156 13.51 14.28 -2.33
C SER A 156 14.80 14.73 -1.63
N LEU A 157 14.96 16.00 -1.36
CA LEU A 157 16.08 16.53 -0.58
C LEU A 157 16.06 16.01 0.86
N GLU A 158 14.90 16.11 1.54
CA GLU A 158 14.70 15.55 2.87
C GLU A 158 15.04 14.05 2.93
N ALA A 159 14.52 13.26 1.97
CA ALA A 159 14.78 11.82 1.92
C ALA A 159 16.26 11.50 1.65
N THR A 160 16.91 12.27 0.76
CA THR A 160 18.34 12.11 0.47
C THR A 160 19.19 12.38 1.70
N GLN A 161 18.86 13.43 2.48
CA GLN A 161 19.58 13.79 3.72
C GLN A 161 19.38 12.76 4.85
N ARG A 162 18.29 12.01 4.84
CA ARG A 162 18.00 10.96 5.85
C ARG A 162 18.64 9.61 5.51
N LEU A 163 18.86 9.30 4.24
CA LEU A 163 19.36 8.00 3.80
C LEU A 163 20.72 7.59 4.40
N PRO A 164 21.70 8.49 4.63
CA PRO A 164 22.93 8.15 5.33
C PRO A 164 22.72 7.53 6.72
N GLY A 165 21.64 7.89 7.42
CA GLY A 165 21.26 7.24 8.68
C GLY A 165 20.96 5.76 8.49
N PHE A 166 20.25 5.40 7.44
CA PHE A 166 19.96 4.00 7.10
C PHE A 166 21.23 3.25 6.66
N LEU A 167 22.13 3.88 5.92
CA LEU A 167 23.41 3.27 5.54
C LEU A 167 24.27 2.94 6.76
N LYS A 168 24.31 3.78 7.79
CA LYS A 168 25.01 3.49 9.06
C LYS A 168 24.45 2.26 9.76
N VAL A 169 23.15 2.05 9.67
CA VAL A 169 22.52 0.85 10.22
C VAL A 169 22.95 -0.41 9.46
N ILE A 170 22.95 -0.36 8.12
CA ILE A 170 23.45 -1.44 7.27
C ILE A 170 24.91 -1.74 7.60
N GLU A 171 25.76 -0.73 7.77
CA GLU A 171 27.16 -0.85 8.15
C GLU A 171 27.32 -1.54 9.51
N ALA A 172 26.57 -1.09 10.53
CA ALA A 172 26.59 -1.69 11.85
C ALA A 172 26.18 -3.16 11.82
N THR A 173 25.08 -3.48 11.10
CA THR A 173 24.62 -4.87 10.89
C THR A 173 25.68 -5.71 10.19
N GLY A 174 26.37 -5.13 9.20
CA GLY A 174 27.46 -5.79 8.49
C GLY A 174 28.67 -6.08 9.39
N LYS A 175 29.02 -5.16 10.31
CA LYS A 175 30.09 -5.37 11.29
C LYS A 175 29.85 -6.55 12.21
N GLU A 176 28.62 -6.86 12.52
CA GLU A 176 28.24 -8.00 13.36
C GLU A 176 28.16 -9.31 12.56
N ALA A 177 27.70 -9.27 11.30
CA ALA A 177 27.34 -10.46 10.53
C ALA A 177 28.41 -10.89 9.51
N LEU A 178 29.35 -10.00 9.12
CA LEU A 178 30.37 -10.25 8.11
C LEU A 178 31.78 -10.17 8.71
N ALA A 179 32.74 -10.83 8.03
CA ALA A 179 34.15 -10.80 8.38
C ALA A 179 35.06 -10.62 7.14
N GLY A 180 36.31 -10.29 7.35
CA GLY A 180 37.35 -10.26 6.30
C GLY A 180 36.98 -9.31 5.13
N SER A 181 37.15 -9.81 3.92
CA SER A 181 36.95 -9.08 2.66
C SER A 181 35.51 -8.60 2.45
N ASP A 182 34.53 -9.41 2.87
CA ASP A 182 33.11 -9.09 2.64
C ASP A 182 32.66 -7.90 3.48
N ARG A 183 33.12 -7.85 4.72
CA ARG A 183 32.92 -6.70 5.60
C ARG A 183 33.58 -5.45 5.03
N ALA A 184 34.85 -5.53 4.65
CA ALA A 184 35.59 -4.39 4.09
C ALA A 184 34.92 -3.86 2.81
N ARG A 185 34.43 -4.75 1.95
CA ARG A 185 33.71 -4.40 0.73
C ARG A 185 32.39 -3.66 1.01
N LEU A 186 31.62 -4.10 2.00
CA LEU A 186 30.40 -3.43 2.43
C LEU A 186 30.70 -2.03 2.99
N GLU A 187 31.70 -1.91 3.88
CA GLU A 187 32.11 -0.64 4.49
C GLU A 187 32.55 0.37 3.40
N GLU A 188 33.31 -0.08 2.42
CA GLU A 188 33.73 0.74 1.27
C GLU A 188 32.53 1.19 0.42
N ALA A 189 31.59 0.30 0.12
CA ALA A 189 30.38 0.59 -0.67
C ALA A 189 29.46 1.60 0.06
N VAL A 190 29.30 1.45 1.38
CA VAL A 190 28.58 2.40 2.23
C VAL A 190 29.24 3.77 2.19
N ALA A 191 30.56 3.85 2.38
CA ALA A 191 31.29 5.11 2.38
C ALA A 191 31.18 5.84 1.03
N LYS A 192 31.40 5.11 -0.08
CA LYS A 192 31.25 5.68 -1.45
C LYS A 192 29.83 6.19 -1.72
N THR A 193 28.83 5.41 -1.34
CA THR A 193 27.42 5.82 -1.50
C THR A 193 27.11 7.05 -0.66
N GLY A 194 27.63 7.14 0.56
CA GLY A 194 27.46 8.32 1.42
C GLY A 194 27.98 9.61 0.77
N VAL A 195 29.19 9.58 0.20
CA VAL A 195 29.77 10.74 -0.52
C VAL A 195 28.89 11.18 -1.69
N VAL A 196 28.39 10.23 -2.48
CA VAL A 196 27.55 10.56 -3.64
C VAL A 196 26.16 11.05 -3.21
N LEU A 197 25.62 10.58 -2.09
CA LEU A 197 24.37 11.11 -1.53
C LEU A 197 24.52 12.59 -1.10
N ASP A 198 25.63 12.96 -0.49
CA ASP A 198 25.91 14.36 -0.15
C ASP A 198 25.97 15.24 -1.41
N ASP A 199 26.62 14.76 -2.48
CA ASP A 199 26.67 15.45 -3.77
C ASP A 199 25.28 15.49 -4.46
N TYR A 200 24.48 14.46 -4.29
CA TYR A 200 23.12 14.42 -4.81
C TYR A 200 22.21 15.41 -4.07
N ALA A 201 22.33 15.51 -2.74
CA ALA A 201 21.60 16.49 -1.94
C ALA A 201 22.00 17.94 -2.32
N LYS A 202 23.31 18.21 -2.47
CA LYS A 202 23.80 19.51 -2.96
C LYS A 202 23.22 19.84 -4.32
N TRP A 203 23.25 18.91 -5.28
CA TRP A 203 22.68 19.10 -6.59
C TRP A 203 21.17 19.38 -6.55
N ILE A 204 20.39 18.69 -5.71
CA ILE A 204 18.97 19.03 -5.54
C ILE A 204 18.82 20.46 -5.02
N GLY A 205 19.59 20.84 -4.00
CA GLY A 205 19.50 22.17 -3.38
C GLY A 205 19.92 23.32 -4.29
N SER A 206 21.04 23.16 -5.01
CA SER A 206 21.64 24.23 -5.80
C SER A 206 21.20 24.32 -7.25
N ASP A 207 20.86 23.18 -7.87
CA ASP A 207 20.59 23.12 -9.30
C ASP A 207 19.14 22.79 -9.65
N VAL A 208 18.45 22.01 -8.81
CA VAL A 208 17.07 21.56 -9.06
C VAL A 208 16.06 22.51 -8.43
N LEU A 209 16.15 22.76 -7.13
CA LEU A 209 15.20 23.59 -6.38
C LEU A 209 15.03 25.01 -6.97
N PRO A 210 16.10 25.74 -7.35
CA PRO A 210 15.94 27.07 -7.92
C PRO A 210 15.19 27.10 -9.27
N LYS A 211 15.18 25.96 -9.99
CA LYS A 211 14.50 25.81 -11.29
C LYS A 211 13.14 25.10 -11.17
N SER A 212 12.77 24.71 -9.95
CA SER A 212 11.55 23.96 -9.70
C SER A 212 10.32 24.86 -9.81
N LYS A 213 9.28 24.32 -10.47
CA LYS A 213 7.99 25.00 -10.58
C LYS A 213 7.21 24.86 -9.28
N ASP A 214 6.63 25.94 -8.81
CA ASP A 214 5.69 25.93 -7.70
C ASP A 214 4.31 25.49 -8.22
N LYS A 215 4.09 24.18 -8.22
CA LYS A 215 2.88 23.54 -8.71
C LYS A 215 2.51 22.38 -7.81
N VAL A 216 1.25 22.35 -7.37
CA VAL A 216 0.69 21.21 -6.67
C VAL A 216 -0.43 20.61 -7.54
N GLY A 217 -0.49 19.29 -7.58
CA GLY A 217 -1.52 18.57 -8.34
C GLY A 217 -1.21 18.40 -9.83
N ILE A 218 -1.93 17.46 -10.44
CA ILE A 218 -1.73 17.04 -11.84
C ILE A 218 -2.70 17.72 -12.84
N GLY A 219 -3.69 18.44 -12.33
CA GLY A 219 -4.75 19.09 -13.09
C GLY A 219 -5.99 18.20 -13.28
N ALA A 220 -7.17 18.85 -13.28
CA ALA A 220 -8.48 18.17 -13.28
C ALA A 220 -8.67 17.18 -14.44
N ALA A 221 -8.15 17.47 -15.64
CA ALA A 221 -8.30 16.59 -16.79
C ALA A 221 -7.52 15.27 -16.61
N LYS A 222 -6.27 15.37 -16.18
CA LYS A 222 -5.42 14.19 -15.90
C LYS A 222 -5.95 13.40 -14.71
N PHE A 223 -6.43 14.07 -13.67
CA PHE A 223 -7.01 13.41 -12.50
C PHE A 223 -8.27 12.61 -12.90
N ARG A 224 -9.18 13.19 -13.69
CA ARG A 224 -10.34 12.44 -14.23
C ARG A 224 -9.92 11.26 -15.11
N LYS A 225 -8.85 11.40 -15.90
CA LYS A 225 -8.32 10.29 -16.71
C LYS A 225 -7.74 9.18 -15.84
N LEU A 226 -6.97 9.53 -14.80
CA LEU A 226 -6.41 8.58 -13.84
C LEU A 226 -7.52 7.79 -13.14
N VAL A 227 -8.56 8.47 -12.60
CA VAL A 227 -9.70 7.83 -11.95
C VAL A 227 -10.40 6.82 -12.87
N ARG A 228 -10.58 7.15 -14.16
CA ARG A 228 -11.13 6.19 -15.15
C ARG A 228 -10.21 4.98 -15.37
N LEU A 229 -8.88 5.22 -15.46
CA LEU A 229 -7.91 4.15 -15.63
C LEU A 229 -7.80 3.25 -14.40
N ARG A 230 -8.18 3.70 -13.21
CA ARG A 230 -8.23 2.87 -12.01
C ARG A 230 -9.46 1.94 -11.96
N GLU A 231 -10.33 1.99 -12.97
CA GLU A 231 -11.47 1.07 -13.13
C GLU A 231 -12.37 1.00 -11.89
N LEU A 232 -12.67 2.18 -11.27
CA LEU A 232 -13.52 2.26 -10.08
C LEU A 232 -15.02 2.14 -10.43
N GLY A 233 -15.39 2.42 -11.66
CA GLY A 233 -16.80 2.47 -12.08
C GLY A 233 -17.56 3.70 -11.53
N LEU A 234 -16.84 4.72 -11.06
CA LEU A 234 -17.38 5.98 -10.53
C LEU A 234 -16.72 7.18 -11.22
N THR A 235 -17.46 8.25 -11.34
CA THR A 235 -16.94 9.57 -11.73
C THR A 235 -16.29 10.27 -10.54
N VAL A 236 -15.45 11.27 -10.81
CA VAL A 236 -14.83 12.10 -9.76
C VAL A 236 -15.89 12.79 -8.87
N ASP A 237 -16.99 13.24 -9.48
CA ASP A 237 -18.07 13.91 -8.74
C ASP A 237 -18.82 12.94 -7.81
N GLU A 238 -19.07 11.70 -8.26
CA GLU A 238 -19.64 10.64 -7.40
C GLU A 238 -18.71 10.28 -6.26
N ILE A 239 -17.41 10.15 -6.53
CA ILE A 239 -16.37 9.90 -5.51
C ILE A 239 -16.39 11.02 -4.46
N TYR A 240 -16.39 12.28 -4.90
CA TYR A 240 -16.44 13.43 -4.01
C TYR A 240 -17.71 13.46 -3.15
N ALA A 241 -18.86 13.13 -3.76
CA ALA A 241 -20.13 13.02 -3.04
C ALA A 241 -20.11 11.93 -1.97
N VAL A 242 -19.48 10.78 -2.26
CA VAL A 242 -19.27 9.71 -1.27
C VAL A 242 -18.42 10.23 -0.11
N GLY A 243 -17.29 10.92 -0.36
CA GLY A 243 -16.45 11.53 0.67
C GLY A 243 -17.23 12.47 1.59
N LYS A 244 -17.99 13.41 1.01
CA LYS A 244 -18.87 14.34 1.78
C LYS A 244 -19.91 13.61 2.62
N LYS A 245 -20.53 12.59 2.05
CA LYS A 245 -21.56 11.81 2.74
C LYS A 245 -20.96 11.11 3.98
N TYR A 246 -19.87 10.39 3.80
CA TYR A 246 -19.23 9.66 4.90
C TYR A 246 -18.68 10.59 5.97
N LEU A 247 -18.07 11.71 5.61
CA LEU A 247 -17.61 12.73 6.56
C LEU A 247 -18.76 13.17 7.47
N ARG A 248 -19.89 13.57 6.87
CA ARG A 248 -21.07 14.03 7.61
C ARG A 248 -21.67 12.94 8.50
N GLU A 249 -21.84 11.73 7.97
CA GLU A 249 -22.46 10.61 8.68
C GLU A 249 -21.58 10.11 9.81
N SER A 250 -20.25 10.03 9.60
CA SER A 250 -19.29 9.64 10.64
C SER A 250 -19.22 10.65 11.77
N LYS A 251 -19.24 11.96 11.48
CA LYS A 251 -19.28 12.99 12.53
C LYS A 251 -20.56 12.87 13.39
N LYS A 252 -21.71 12.61 12.77
CA LYS A 252 -22.96 12.37 13.53
C LYS A 252 -22.88 11.09 14.37
N ALA A 253 -22.30 10.03 13.83
CA ALA A 253 -22.10 8.79 14.56
C ALA A 253 -21.12 8.96 15.74
N LEU A 254 -20.06 9.73 15.52
CA LEU A 254 -19.04 10.01 16.54
C LEU A 254 -19.63 10.66 17.79
N VAL A 255 -20.55 11.64 17.62
CA VAL A 255 -21.26 12.28 18.76
C VAL A 255 -22.11 11.26 19.53
N ARG A 256 -22.81 10.34 18.81
CA ARG A 256 -23.61 9.29 19.49
C ARG A 256 -22.71 8.34 20.27
N VAL A 257 -21.62 7.87 19.67
CA VAL A 257 -20.68 6.95 20.31
C VAL A 257 -19.96 7.60 21.48
N ALA A 258 -19.63 8.89 21.41
CA ALA A 258 -19.10 9.64 22.57
C ALA A 258 -20.06 9.59 23.78
N ASN A 259 -21.36 9.77 23.54
CA ASN A 259 -22.38 9.67 24.59
C ASN A 259 -22.57 8.22 25.10
N GLU A 260 -22.34 7.20 24.27
CA GLU A 260 -22.33 5.78 24.70
C GLU A 260 -21.14 5.46 25.61
N ILE A 261 -19.96 6.06 25.35
CA ILE A 261 -18.75 5.89 26.17
C ILE A 261 -18.98 6.53 27.57
N LYS A 262 -19.50 7.75 27.57
CA LYS A 262 -19.84 8.47 28.81
C LYS A 262 -21.05 9.37 28.53
N PRO A 263 -22.18 9.18 29.19
CA PRO A 263 -23.37 10.02 29.05
C PRO A 263 -23.04 11.52 29.22
N GLY A 264 -23.40 12.31 28.19
CA GLY A 264 -23.14 13.75 28.14
C GLY A 264 -21.73 14.16 27.74
N ALA A 265 -20.84 13.23 27.43
CA ALA A 265 -19.48 13.57 27.02
C ALA A 265 -19.44 14.22 25.66
N SER A 266 -18.56 15.21 25.50
CA SER A 266 -18.13 15.73 24.21
C SER A 266 -17.28 14.68 23.47
N VAL A 267 -17.11 14.88 22.16
CA VAL A 267 -16.22 14.02 21.36
C VAL A 267 -14.78 14.08 21.87
N GLU A 268 -14.32 15.24 22.30
CA GLU A 268 -12.95 15.40 22.83
C GLU A 268 -12.76 14.66 24.16
N GLU A 269 -13.74 14.74 25.08
CA GLU A 269 -13.70 13.95 26.33
C GLU A 269 -13.69 12.44 26.04
N ALA A 270 -14.47 11.97 25.05
CA ALA A 270 -14.49 10.56 24.68
C ALA A 270 -13.14 10.11 24.06
N LYS A 271 -12.50 10.97 23.26
CA LYS A 271 -11.14 10.71 22.76
C LYS A 271 -10.13 10.57 23.89
N GLU A 272 -10.20 11.45 24.89
CA GLU A 272 -9.31 11.38 26.04
C GLU A 272 -9.52 10.10 26.87
N ILE A 273 -10.77 9.68 27.06
CA ILE A 273 -11.09 8.40 27.71
C ILE A 273 -10.49 7.22 26.92
N VAL A 274 -10.58 7.25 25.59
CA VAL A 274 -10.01 6.19 24.74
C VAL A 274 -8.48 6.21 24.79
N LYS A 275 -7.85 7.38 24.69
CA LYS A 275 -6.40 7.53 24.74
C LYS A 275 -5.82 7.18 26.12
N SER A 276 -6.58 7.37 27.21
CA SER A 276 -6.14 6.99 28.56
C SER A 276 -6.21 5.47 28.82
N ASP A 277 -6.88 4.72 27.94
CA ASP A 277 -7.01 3.26 28.02
C ASP A 277 -5.85 2.59 27.27
N HIS A 278 -4.65 2.71 27.83
CA HIS A 278 -3.39 2.25 27.21
C HIS A 278 -2.56 1.41 28.19
N PRO A 279 -1.60 0.59 27.70
CA PRO A 279 -0.69 -0.17 28.57
C PRO A 279 0.25 0.75 29.36
N ALA A 280 0.76 0.25 30.48
CA ALA A 280 1.70 0.97 31.32
C ALA A 280 3.14 0.92 30.78
N ARG A 281 3.46 -0.06 29.91
CA ARG A 281 4.78 -0.26 29.33
C ARG A 281 4.67 -0.73 27.87
N PHE A 282 5.72 -0.49 27.11
CA PHE A 282 5.77 -0.87 25.70
C PHE A 282 5.66 -2.41 25.49
N GLU A 283 6.28 -3.21 26.35
CA GLU A 283 6.20 -4.67 26.25
C GLU A 283 4.76 -5.19 26.40
N GLU A 284 3.95 -4.50 27.19
CA GLU A 284 2.51 -4.80 27.33
C GLU A 284 1.76 -4.45 26.04
N ALA A 285 2.12 -3.32 25.39
CA ALA A 285 1.57 -2.94 24.09
C ALA A 285 1.88 -3.99 23.02
N LEU A 286 3.13 -4.44 22.95
CA LEU A 286 3.58 -5.46 22.01
C LEU A 286 2.85 -6.78 22.24
N THR A 287 2.80 -7.25 23.48
CA THR A 287 2.12 -8.50 23.89
C THR A 287 0.62 -8.42 23.58
N PHE A 288 -0.03 -7.28 23.89
CA PHE A 288 -1.43 -7.08 23.58
C PHE A 288 -1.71 -7.07 22.09
N THR A 289 -0.85 -6.44 21.29
CA THR A 289 -0.96 -6.44 19.82
C THR A 289 -0.91 -7.86 19.27
N ALA A 290 0.06 -8.66 19.68
CA ALA A 290 0.19 -10.07 19.29
C ALA A 290 -1.05 -10.88 19.69
N LYS A 291 -1.55 -10.68 20.91
CA LYS A 291 -2.76 -11.33 21.39
C LYS A 291 -3.98 -10.97 20.54
N VAL A 292 -4.23 -9.70 20.27
CA VAL A 292 -5.39 -9.27 19.48
C VAL A 292 -5.35 -9.80 18.06
N MET A 293 -4.16 -9.85 17.42
CA MET A 293 -4.00 -10.46 16.09
C MET A 293 -4.30 -11.96 16.11
N SER A 294 -3.85 -12.68 17.13
CA SER A 294 -4.18 -14.09 17.32
C SER A 294 -5.68 -14.31 17.57
N ASP A 295 -6.28 -13.50 18.43
CA ASP A 295 -7.72 -13.55 18.73
C ASP A 295 -8.56 -13.25 17.48
N SER A 296 -8.16 -12.28 16.65
CA SER A 296 -8.85 -11.96 15.39
C SER A 296 -8.79 -13.12 14.39
N LYS A 297 -7.63 -13.77 14.28
CA LYS A 297 -7.46 -15.01 13.47
C LYS A 297 -8.39 -16.12 13.94
N ALA A 298 -8.42 -16.37 15.24
CA ALA A 298 -9.30 -17.38 15.86
C ALA A 298 -10.78 -17.04 15.62
N PHE A 299 -11.16 -15.79 15.75
CA PHE A 299 -12.51 -15.31 15.52
C PHE A 299 -12.96 -15.51 14.06
N VAL A 300 -12.12 -15.18 13.08
CA VAL A 300 -12.40 -15.41 11.65
C VAL A 300 -12.68 -16.88 11.38
N ARG A 301 -11.92 -17.80 11.98
CA ARG A 301 -12.13 -19.26 11.86
C ARG A 301 -13.42 -19.72 12.55
N ALA A 302 -13.65 -19.29 13.80
CA ALA A 302 -14.79 -19.72 14.60
C ALA A 302 -16.14 -19.28 14.00
N HIS A 303 -16.17 -18.12 13.31
CA HIS A 303 -17.38 -17.58 12.68
C HIS A 303 -17.47 -17.87 11.17
N ASP A 304 -16.57 -18.70 10.65
CA ASP A 304 -16.51 -19.08 9.22
C ASP A 304 -16.59 -17.87 8.27
N LEU A 305 -15.87 -16.77 8.62
CA LEU A 305 -15.93 -15.52 7.87
C LEU A 305 -15.11 -15.57 6.58
N ALA A 306 -13.99 -16.29 6.56
CA ALA A 306 -13.11 -16.46 5.42
C ALA A 306 -12.23 -17.70 5.59
N THR A 307 -11.74 -18.25 4.48
CA THR A 307 -10.77 -19.34 4.49
C THR A 307 -9.36 -18.76 4.72
N ILE A 308 -8.74 -19.18 5.80
CA ILE A 308 -7.32 -18.86 6.09
C ILE A 308 -6.46 -19.98 5.48
N PRO A 309 -5.49 -19.65 4.59
CA PRO A 309 -4.66 -20.67 3.96
C PRO A 309 -3.85 -21.48 4.99
N PRO A 310 -3.49 -22.72 4.69
CA PRO A 310 -2.44 -23.41 5.45
C PRO A 310 -1.08 -22.76 5.15
N ASN A 311 -0.12 -22.92 6.05
CA ASN A 311 1.26 -22.45 5.87
C ASN A 311 1.43 -20.92 5.76
N GLU A 312 0.50 -20.15 6.33
CA GLU A 312 0.64 -18.72 6.54
C GLU A 312 0.84 -18.42 8.04
N ASP A 313 1.62 -17.43 8.32
CA ASP A 313 1.85 -16.95 9.68
C ASP A 313 2.07 -15.43 9.72
N LEU A 314 1.60 -14.81 10.80
CA LEU A 314 1.83 -13.40 11.09
C LEU A 314 2.49 -13.28 12.47
N THR A 315 3.71 -12.83 12.48
CA THR A 315 4.45 -12.59 13.72
C THR A 315 4.47 -11.11 14.05
N VAL A 316 4.09 -10.77 15.28
CA VAL A 316 4.23 -9.40 15.83
C VAL A 316 5.58 -9.32 16.51
N ILE A 317 6.40 -8.37 16.09
CA ILE A 317 7.74 -8.16 16.62
C ILE A 317 7.97 -6.69 16.98
N GLU A 318 8.87 -6.46 17.90
CA GLU A 318 9.45 -5.13 18.08
C GLU A 318 10.22 -4.72 16.82
N THR A 319 10.05 -3.48 16.38
CA THR A 319 10.84 -2.97 15.27
C THR A 319 12.31 -3.02 15.62
N PRO A 320 13.13 -3.77 14.84
CA PRO A 320 14.56 -3.85 15.07
C PRO A 320 15.20 -2.47 15.18
N SER A 321 16.16 -2.30 16.06
CA SER A 321 16.76 -0.98 16.39
C SER A 321 17.22 -0.23 15.15
N TYR A 322 17.77 -0.95 14.18
CA TYR A 322 18.24 -0.41 12.91
C TYR A 322 17.13 0.09 11.96
N LEU A 323 15.86 -0.19 12.24
CA LEU A 323 14.73 0.22 11.39
C LEU A 323 13.87 1.31 12.01
N ARG A 324 14.04 1.60 13.30
CA ARG A 324 13.17 2.54 14.03
C ARG A 324 13.15 3.94 13.44
N HIS A 325 14.21 4.37 12.76
CA HIS A 325 14.27 5.66 12.10
C HIS A 325 13.48 5.72 10.78
N VAL A 326 13.21 4.56 10.15
CA VAL A 326 12.38 4.44 8.94
C VAL A 326 10.95 4.01 9.26
N ILE A 327 10.74 3.33 10.39
CA ILE A 327 9.43 2.90 10.89
C ILE A 327 9.18 3.61 12.22
N PRO A 328 8.61 4.82 12.20
CA PRO A 328 8.46 5.60 13.44
C PRO A 328 7.40 5.04 14.40
N PHE A 329 6.40 4.30 13.91
CA PHE A 329 5.30 3.78 14.73
C PHE A 329 5.10 2.27 14.58
N ALA A 330 4.70 1.84 13.40
CA ALA A 330 4.49 0.43 13.07
C ALA A 330 4.50 0.24 11.55
N ALA A 331 4.78 -0.98 11.10
CA ALA A 331 4.67 -1.36 9.70
C ALA A 331 4.30 -2.83 9.56
N TYR A 332 3.39 -3.12 8.62
CA TYR A 332 3.12 -4.47 8.17
C TYR A 332 4.00 -4.80 6.95
N ASN A 333 4.63 -5.96 6.99
CA ASN A 333 5.42 -6.50 5.89
C ASN A 333 4.78 -7.81 5.41
N ALA A 334 4.28 -7.79 4.18
CA ALA A 334 3.57 -8.92 3.58
C ALA A 334 4.54 -10.03 3.13
N PRO A 335 4.09 -11.30 3.13
CA PRO A 335 4.84 -12.40 2.53
C PRO A 335 4.92 -12.20 1.01
N ALA A 336 6.08 -12.50 0.43
CA ALA A 336 6.21 -12.42 -1.02
C ALA A 336 5.54 -13.59 -1.74
N ARG A 337 5.09 -13.29 -2.98
CA ARG A 337 4.34 -14.25 -3.79
C ARG A 337 5.12 -15.53 -4.09
N PHE A 338 6.39 -15.42 -4.47
CA PHE A 338 7.21 -16.56 -4.92
C PHE A 338 8.04 -17.19 -3.80
N GLU A 339 7.98 -16.66 -2.57
CA GLU A 339 8.56 -17.34 -1.42
C GLU A 339 7.67 -18.50 -0.95
N ALA A 340 8.30 -19.63 -0.60
CA ALA A 340 7.58 -20.85 -0.21
C ALA A 340 6.81 -20.69 1.09
N HIS A 341 7.39 -20.01 2.08
CA HIS A 341 6.76 -19.74 3.38
C HIS A 341 6.09 -18.37 3.37
N LYS A 342 4.79 -18.33 3.69
CA LYS A 342 4.00 -17.10 3.72
C LYS A 342 4.08 -16.43 5.08
N GLN A 343 5.28 -15.98 5.45
CA GLN A 343 5.54 -15.29 6.70
C GLN A 343 5.30 -13.77 6.54
N GLY A 344 4.34 -13.23 7.27
CA GLY A 344 4.14 -11.81 7.47
C GLY A 344 4.73 -11.32 8.79
N PHE A 345 5.14 -10.06 8.84
CA PHE A 345 5.61 -9.42 10.07
C PHE A 345 4.84 -8.12 10.30
N TYR A 346 4.33 -7.96 11.51
CA TYR A 346 3.86 -6.68 12.00
C TYR A 346 4.85 -6.15 13.02
N MET A 347 5.54 -5.08 12.65
CA MET A 347 6.57 -4.46 13.47
C MET A 347 5.99 -3.29 14.22
N VAL A 348 6.24 -3.24 15.53
CA VAL A 348 5.80 -2.16 16.42
C VAL A 348 7.04 -1.47 16.96
N THR A 349 7.14 -0.17 16.75
CA THR A 349 8.33 0.59 17.16
C THR A 349 8.23 0.99 18.63
N PRO A 350 9.26 0.66 19.44
CA PRO A 350 9.27 1.00 20.85
C PRO A 350 9.22 2.51 21.10
N VAL A 351 8.50 2.88 22.11
CA VAL A 351 8.47 4.21 22.68
C VAL A 351 8.93 4.15 24.14
N GLU A 352 9.22 5.31 24.74
CA GLU A 352 9.51 5.38 26.16
C GLU A 352 8.25 5.04 26.99
N ASP A 353 8.45 4.41 28.15
CA ASP A 353 7.38 4.05 29.08
C ASP A 353 6.84 5.29 29.81
N LYS A 354 6.37 6.25 29.03
CA LYS A 354 5.71 7.47 29.51
C LYS A 354 4.28 7.50 29.01
N PRO A 355 3.30 7.90 29.83
CA PRO A 355 1.89 7.92 29.44
C PRO A 355 1.63 8.66 28.12
N GLU A 356 2.30 9.79 27.88
CA GLU A 356 2.15 10.58 26.66
C GLU A 356 2.62 9.84 25.40
N MET A 357 3.59 8.94 25.51
CA MET A 357 4.09 8.14 24.40
C MET A 357 3.25 6.86 24.22
N LEU A 358 2.81 6.26 25.32
CA LEU A 358 2.05 5.01 25.32
C LEU A 358 0.58 5.18 24.89
N ARG A 359 0.05 6.39 24.93
CA ARG A 359 -1.32 6.73 24.47
C ARG A 359 -1.59 6.38 23.01
N GLU A 360 -0.57 6.33 22.18
CA GLU A 360 -0.68 5.91 20.77
C GLU A 360 -1.01 4.40 20.66
N PHE A 361 -0.72 3.62 21.71
CA PHE A 361 -1.05 2.20 21.81
C PHE A 361 -2.31 1.94 22.63
N SER A 362 -3.29 2.86 22.60
CA SER A 362 -4.55 2.62 23.30
C SER A 362 -5.15 1.28 22.91
N TYR A 363 -5.66 0.52 23.88
CA TYR A 363 -6.23 -0.80 23.62
C TYR A 363 -7.32 -0.80 22.55
N PRO A 364 -8.25 0.19 22.51
CA PRO A 364 -9.21 0.30 21.41
C PRO A 364 -8.55 0.57 20.06
N GLY A 365 -7.48 1.38 20.02
CA GLY A 365 -6.69 1.66 18.82
C GLY A 365 -6.04 0.39 18.28
N VAL A 366 -5.33 -0.34 19.13
CA VAL A 366 -4.68 -1.61 18.78
C VAL A 366 -5.69 -2.63 18.25
N ARG A 367 -6.90 -2.74 18.84
CA ARG A 367 -7.96 -3.64 18.34
C ARG A 367 -8.40 -3.29 16.92
N ASN A 368 -8.57 -2.01 16.61
CA ASN A 368 -8.95 -1.59 15.25
C ASN A 368 -7.84 -1.85 14.25
N THR A 369 -6.60 -1.49 14.59
CA THR A 369 -5.41 -1.67 13.74
C THR A 369 -5.10 -3.14 13.50
N ALA A 370 -5.22 -4.01 14.51
CA ALA A 370 -4.97 -5.45 14.36
C ALA A 370 -5.92 -6.11 13.33
N VAL A 371 -7.17 -5.66 13.25
CA VAL A 371 -8.11 -6.12 12.22
C VAL A 371 -7.70 -5.61 10.84
N HIS A 372 -7.27 -4.35 10.74
CA HIS A 372 -6.84 -3.72 9.48
C HIS A 372 -5.57 -4.38 8.92
N GLU A 373 -4.56 -4.55 9.76
CA GLU A 373 -3.25 -5.04 9.33
C GLU A 373 -3.14 -6.57 9.31
N GLY A 374 -3.81 -7.24 10.24
CA GLY A 374 -3.75 -8.69 10.43
C GLY A 374 -4.91 -9.44 9.80
N TYR A 375 -5.86 -9.86 10.65
CA TYR A 375 -6.97 -10.74 10.26
C TYR A 375 -8.33 -10.07 10.48
N PRO A 376 -9.17 -10.09 9.44
CA PRO A 376 -8.94 -10.58 8.08
C PRO A 376 -8.39 -9.53 7.09
N GLY A 377 -7.73 -8.46 7.59
CA GLY A 377 -7.25 -7.31 6.83
C GLY A 377 -6.11 -7.62 5.85
N HIS A 378 -5.08 -6.76 5.87
CA HIS A 378 -3.98 -6.80 4.89
C HIS A 378 -3.26 -8.14 4.84
N HIS A 379 -2.92 -8.74 6.00
CA HIS A 379 -2.17 -9.99 6.00
C HIS A 379 -2.94 -11.11 5.30
N LEU A 380 -4.21 -11.34 5.67
CA LEU A 380 -5.00 -12.39 5.02
C LEU A 380 -5.22 -12.09 3.55
N GLN A 381 -5.53 -10.84 3.19
CA GLN A 381 -5.81 -10.45 1.81
C GLN A 381 -4.60 -10.66 0.90
N LEU A 382 -3.44 -10.11 1.26
CA LEU A 382 -2.23 -10.20 0.44
C LEU A 382 -1.69 -11.63 0.36
N THR A 383 -1.79 -12.39 1.46
CA THR A 383 -1.46 -13.83 1.48
C THR A 383 -2.34 -14.61 0.51
N CYS A 384 -3.66 -14.49 0.59
CA CYS A 384 -4.59 -15.17 -0.32
C CYS A 384 -4.38 -14.74 -1.78
N ALA A 385 -4.22 -13.45 -2.03
CA ALA A 385 -3.97 -12.91 -3.36
C ALA A 385 -2.69 -13.49 -3.99
N SER A 386 -1.64 -13.70 -3.18
CA SER A 386 -0.37 -14.29 -3.62
C SER A 386 -0.50 -15.74 -4.07
N LEU A 387 -1.54 -16.46 -3.65
CA LEU A 387 -1.79 -17.86 -4.02
C LEU A 387 -2.50 -18.03 -5.36
N ASN A 388 -2.98 -16.95 -5.98
CA ASN A 388 -3.62 -17.06 -7.29
C ASN A 388 -2.60 -17.49 -8.36
N PRO A 389 -2.85 -18.56 -9.15
CA PRO A 389 -1.85 -19.13 -10.05
C PRO A 389 -1.58 -18.29 -11.32
N SER A 390 -2.43 -17.32 -11.63
CA SER A 390 -2.30 -16.54 -12.86
C SER A 390 -1.12 -15.56 -12.81
N TYR A 391 -0.24 -15.59 -13.81
CA TYR A 391 0.82 -14.61 -13.99
C TYR A 391 0.27 -13.18 -14.17
N ALA A 392 -0.88 -13.01 -14.81
CA ALA A 392 -1.53 -11.71 -14.93
C ALA A 392 -1.87 -11.09 -13.57
N ARG A 393 -2.06 -11.92 -12.52
CA ARG A 393 -2.35 -11.45 -11.15
C ARG A 393 -1.10 -11.08 -10.35
N VAL A 394 0.10 -11.39 -10.83
CA VAL A 394 1.37 -10.89 -10.26
C VAL A 394 1.44 -9.37 -10.33
N LEU A 395 0.90 -8.80 -11.42
CA LEU A 395 0.85 -7.36 -11.68
C LEU A 395 -0.43 -6.68 -11.19
N ALA A 396 -1.34 -7.42 -10.54
CA ALA A 396 -2.56 -6.87 -9.97
C ALA A 396 -2.28 -6.22 -8.62
N ASP A 397 -2.32 -4.90 -8.59
CA ASP A 397 -2.02 -4.07 -7.41
C ASP A 397 -3.05 -2.94 -7.25
N ALA A 398 -4.34 -3.31 -7.34
CA ALA A 398 -5.41 -2.34 -7.14
C ALA A 398 -5.53 -1.96 -5.66
N THR A 399 -5.00 -0.81 -5.32
CA THR A 399 -4.99 -0.31 -3.94
C THR A 399 -6.39 -0.14 -3.36
N GLU A 400 -7.42 0.09 -4.17
CA GLU A 400 -8.82 0.10 -3.71
C GLU A 400 -9.30 -1.26 -3.20
N THR A 401 -8.77 -2.34 -3.76
CA THR A 401 -9.08 -3.68 -3.24
C THR A 401 -8.26 -3.95 -1.99
N ILE A 402 -6.99 -3.56 -1.95
CA ILE A 402 -6.09 -3.77 -0.81
C ILE A 402 -6.54 -2.96 0.41
N GLU A 403 -6.56 -1.65 0.29
CA GLU A 403 -6.90 -0.72 1.37
C GLU A 403 -8.39 -0.71 1.69
N GLY A 404 -9.21 -0.81 0.64
CA GLY A 404 -10.65 -0.89 0.80
C GLY A 404 -11.11 -2.15 1.51
N TRP A 405 -10.46 -3.28 1.28
CA TRP A 405 -10.68 -4.52 2.01
C TRP A 405 -10.35 -4.38 3.49
N ALA A 406 -9.14 -3.91 3.82
CA ALA A 406 -8.73 -3.73 5.21
C ALA A 406 -9.69 -2.79 5.97
N HIS A 407 -10.07 -1.67 5.34
CA HIS A 407 -11.04 -0.74 5.91
C HIS A 407 -12.48 -1.29 5.99
N TYR A 408 -12.89 -2.18 5.07
CA TYR A 408 -14.14 -2.92 5.15
C TYR A 408 -14.13 -3.91 6.32
N CYS A 409 -13.02 -4.59 6.56
CA CYS A 409 -12.87 -5.55 7.66
C CYS A 409 -13.05 -4.91 9.04
N GLU A 410 -12.68 -3.66 9.22
CA GLU A 410 -12.90 -2.92 10.47
C GLU A 410 -14.38 -2.88 10.86
N ASP A 411 -15.30 -2.62 9.90
CA ASP A 411 -16.75 -2.66 10.16
C ASP A 411 -17.26 -4.09 10.26
N MET A 412 -16.87 -4.94 9.32
CA MET A 412 -17.37 -6.30 9.20
C MET A 412 -17.11 -7.12 10.46
N MET A 413 -15.91 -7.01 11.05
CA MET A 413 -15.56 -7.71 12.27
C MET A 413 -16.36 -7.22 13.49
N LYS A 414 -16.62 -5.91 13.59
CA LYS A 414 -17.49 -5.35 14.65
C LYS A 414 -18.94 -5.78 14.48
N ASP A 415 -19.43 -5.77 13.24
CA ASP A 415 -20.80 -6.23 12.95
C ASP A 415 -20.98 -7.73 13.29
N ALA A 416 -19.91 -8.53 13.18
CA ALA A 416 -19.86 -9.92 13.60
C ALA A 416 -19.67 -10.12 15.12
N GLY A 417 -19.36 -9.05 15.88
CA GLY A 417 -19.20 -9.08 17.34
C GLY A 417 -17.75 -9.04 17.85
N PHE A 418 -16.75 -8.97 16.97
CA PHE A 418 -15.36 -8.82 17.41
C PHE A 418 -15.04 -7.37 17.73
N SER A 419 -14.61 -7.12 18.99
CA SER A 419 -14.24 -5.78 19.46
C SER A 419 -15.33 -4.73 19.18
N ALA A 420 -16.59 -5.07 19.43
CA ALA A 420 -17.76 -4.25 19.12
C ALA A 420 -18.06 -3.17 20.20
N ASP A 421 -17.15 -2.92 21.12
CA ASP A 421 -17.31 -1.95 22.19
C ASP A 421 -17.29 -0.49 21.67
N PRO A 422 -17.95 0.48 22.36
CA PRO A 422 -18.03 1.86 21.92
C PRO A 422 -16.69 2.57 21.75
N LYS A 423 -15.67 2.26 22.58
CA LYS A 423 -14.34 2.87 22.49
C LYS A 423 -13.64 2.49 21.17
N THR A 424 -13.67 1.20 20.80
CA THR A 424 -13.13 0.73 19.53
C THR A 424 -13.92 1.29 18.35
N LYS A 425 -15.24 1.45 18.49
CA LYS A 425 -16.07 2.10 17.46
C LYS A 425 -15.73 3.59 17.27
N LEU A 426 -15.38 4.28 18.34
CA LEU A 426 -14.93 5.68 18.27
C LEU A 426 -13.65 5.80 17.42
N VAL A 427 -12.65 4.97 17.68
CA VAL A 427 -11.39 4.95 16.89
C VAL A 427 -11.69 4.71 15.41
N GLN A 428 -12.48 3.70 15.10
CA GLN A 428 -12.85 3.38 13.72
C GLN A 428 -13.57 4.55 13.03
N LEU A 429 -14.42 5.30 13.73
CA LEU A 429 -15.09 6.47 13.16
C LEU A 429 -14.13 7.64 12.91
N LEU A 430 -13.15 7.86 13.79
CA LEU A 430 -12.09 8.85 13.58
C LEU A 430 -11.26 8.50 12.35
N ASP A 431 -10.88 7.25 12.21
CA ASP A 431 -10.19 6.72 11.05
C ASP A 431 -11.00 6.89 9.75
N GLN A 432 -12.31 6.66 9.80
CA GLN A 432 -13.18 6.85 8.65
C GLN A 432 -13.33 8.34 8.29
N ILE A 433 -13.38 9.25 9.27
CA ILE A 433 -13.38 10.70 9.04
C ILE A 433 -12.11 11.12 8.31
N TRP A 434 -10.95 10.67 8.78
CA TRP A 434 -9.68 10.93 8.11
C TRP A 434 -9.71 10.46 6.66
N ARG A 435 -10.15 9.22 6.40
CA ARG A 435 -10.24 8.66 5.04
C ARG A 435 -11.26 9.40 4.16
N ALA A 436 -12.31 9.95 4.75
CA ALA A 436 -13.24 10.83 4.02
C ALA A 436 -12.58 12.17 3.65
N CYS A 437 -11.81 12.78 4.56
CA CYS A 437 -11.04 13.98 4.26
C CYS A 437 -10.01 13.73 3.13
N ARG A 438 -9.35 12.57 3.12
CA ARG A 438 -8.42 12.17 2.05
C ARG A 438 -9.08 12.23 0.67
N ILE A 439 -10.33 11.79 0.52
CA ILE A 439 -11.06 11.87 -0.75
C ILE A 439 -11.24 13.33 -1.18
N LEU A 440 -11.68 14.20 -0.28
CA LEU A 440 -11.91 15.60 -0.59
C LEU A 440 -10.62 16.31 -0.99
N ILE A 441 -9.57 16.07 -0.22
CA ILE A 441 -8.23 16.63 -0.49
C ILE A 441 -7.70 16.14 -1.83
N ASP A 442 -7.72 14.84 -2.09
CA ASP A 442 -7.15 14.28 -3.31
C ASP A 442 -7.82 14.84 -4.58
N VAL A 443 -9.16 14.92 -4.56
CA VAL A 443 -9.91 15.51 -5.67
C VAL A 443 -9.62 16.99 -5.84
N ASP A 444 -9.68 17.78 -4.76
CA ASP A 444 -9.60 19.23 -4.87
C ASP A 444 -8.15 19.71 -5.06
N LEU A 445 -7.17 19.08 -4.39
CA LEU A 445 -5.75 19.37 -4.54
C LEU A 445 -5.28 19.10 -5.98
N HIS A 446 -5.58 17.90 -6.50
CA HIS A 446 -5.17 17.53 -7.86
C HIS A 446 -5.98 18.20 -8.96
N SER A 447 -7.16 18.71 -8.64
CA SER A 447 -7.96 19.55 -9.57
C SER A 447 -7.61 21.03 -9.51
N GLY A 448 -6.74 21.46 -8.59
CA GLY A 448 -6.35 22.86 -8.41
C GLY A 448 -7.40 23.73 -7.71
N LYS A 449 -8.32 23.11 -6.96
CA LYS A 449 -9.38 23.79 -6.20
C LYS A 449 -9.02 24.01 -4.73
N MET A 450 -7.94 23.39 -4.27
CA MET A 450 -7.46 23.46 -2.89
C MET A 450 -5.94 23.63 -2.90
N THR A 451 -5.44 24.51 -2.07
CA THR A 451 -4.01 24.71 -1.83
C THR A 451 -3.47 23.64 -0.87
N PHE A 452 -2.14 23.56 -0.77
CA PHE A 452 -1.46 22.68 0.20
C PHE A 452 -1.87 23.00 1.65
N ASP A 453 -1.87 24.29 2.02
CA ASP A 453 -2.22 24.71 3.39
C ASP A 453 -3.68 24.48 3.73
N GLU A 454 -4.61 24.73 2.80
CA GLU A 454 -6.03 24.39 2.98
C GLU A 454 -6.25 22.89 3.18
N ALA A 455 -5.47 22.03 2.50
CA ALA A 455 -5.52 20.59 2.70
C ALA A 455 -5.02 20.19 4.11
N VAL A 456 -3.93 20.80 4.57
CA VAL A 456 -3.42 20.63 5.94
C VAL A 456 -4.46 21.08 6.96
N ASP A 457 -5.05 22.26 6.79
CA ASP A 457 -6.07 22.81 7.70
C ASP A 457 -7.32 21.92 7.74
N LEU A 458 -7.70 21.29 6.62
CA LEU A 458 -8.81 20.34 6.60
C LEU A 458 -8.54 19.12 7.47
N LEU A 459 -7.32 18.53 7.41
CA LEU A 459 -6.96 17.39 8.26
C LEU A 459 -6.90 17.77 9.74
N VAL A 460 -6.34 18.93 10.07
CA VAL A 460 -6.31 19.42 11.44
C VAL A 460 -7.73 19.61 11.98
N ARG A 461 -8.57 20.30 11.24
CA ARG A 461 -9.94 20.66 11.69
C ARG A 461 -10.90 19.47 11.74
N GLU A 462 -10.89 18.61 10.72
CA GLU A 462 -11.91 17.56 10.59
C GLU A 462 -11.44 16.21 11.16
N ALA A 463 -10.17 15.84 10.94
CA ALA A 463 -9.60 14.59 11.42
C ALA A 463 -8.92 14.72 12.79
N GLY A 464 -8.75 15.94 13.32
CA GLY A 464 -8.09 16.19 14.60
C GLY A 464 -6.60 15.84 14.59
N MET A 465 -5.93 15.92 13.42
CA MET A 465 -4.51 15.67 13.31
C MET A 465 -3.70 16.82 13.90
N GLU A 466 -2.56 16.46 14.51
CA GLU A 466 -1.52 17.45 14.81
C GLU A 466 -0.95 18.01 13.49
N ARG A 467 -0.70 19.33 13.45
CA ARG A 467 -0.27 20.01 12.23
C ARG A 467 0.98 19.41 11.56
N PRO A 468 2.04 19.01 12.29
CA PRO A 468 3.20 18.36 11.65
C PRO A 468 2.83 17.04 10.94
N GLY A 469 1.96 16.24 11.54
CA GLY A 469 1.44 15.01 10.94
C GLY A 469 0.60 15.30 9.69
N ALA A 470 -0.29 16.30 9.74
CA ALA A 470 -1.09 16.72 8.59
C ALA A 470 -0.22 17.22 7.43
N VAL A 471 0.85 17.98 7.71
CA VAL A 471 1.83 18.40 6.69
C VAL A 471 2.51 17.20 6.03
N ALA A 472 2.97 16.23 6.83
CA ALA A 472 3.61 15.02 6.29
C ALA A 472 2.64 14.22 5.40
N GLU A 473 1.38 14.09 5.81
CA GLU A 473 0.34 13.43 5.02
C GLU A 473 0.06 14.14 3.70
N VAL A 474 -0.15 15.46 3.73
CA VAL A 474 -0.42 16.22 2.50
C VAL A 474 0.78 16.21 1.56
N LYS A 475 2.02 16.28 2.07
CA LYS A 475 3.24 16.05 1.25
C LYS A 475 3.14 14.73 0.47
N ARG A 476 2.76 13.63 1.14
CA ARG A 476 2.57 12.32 0.51
C ARG A 476 1.47 12.33 -0.56
N TYR A 477 0.38 13.06 -0.32
CA TYR A 477 -0.73 13.14 -1.27
C TYR A 477 -0.32 13.84 -2.58
N THR A 478 0.57 14.81 -2.53
CA THR A 478 0.95 15.60 -3.72
C THR A 478 1.59 14.78 -4.84
N TYR A 479 2.36 13.73 -4.52
CA TYR A 479 3.05 12.89 -5.52
C TYR A 479 2.40 11.53 -5.76
N ASN A 480 1.30 11.24 -5.08
CA ASN A 480 0.58 9.97 -5.22
C ASN A 480 -0.92 10.20 -5.50
N PRO A 481 -1.26 10.82 -6.65
CA PRO A 481 -2.64 11.16 -7.00
C PRO A 481 -3.54 9.92 -7.09
N ALA A 482 -4.78 10.06 -6.66
CA ALA A 482 -5.81 9.03 -6.59
C ALA A 482 -5.54 7.88 -5.60
N TYR A 483 -4.35 7.75 -5.01
CA TYR A 483 -4.10 6.75 -3.96
C TYR A 483 -4.99 6.97 -2.74
N GLN A 484 -5.24 8.22 -2.38
CA GLN A 484 -6.01 8.57 -1.17
C GLN A 484 -7.47 8.14 -1.25
N LEU A 485 -7.98 7.89 -2.44
CA LEU A 485 -9.33 7.36 -2.68
C LEU A 485 -9.46 5.90 -2.23
N SER A 486 -8.36 5.13 -2.25
CA SER A 486 -8.33 3.66 -2.13
C SER A 486 -9.08 3.14 -0.92
N TYR A 487 -8.87 3.74 0.23
CA TYR A 487 -9.42 3.31 1.51
C TYR A 487 -10.96 3.31 1.53
N LEU A 488 -11.54 4.49 1.52
CA LEU A 488 -12.99 4.64 1.72
C LEU A 488 -13.79 4.34 0.45
N ILE A 489 -13.27 4.67 -0.74
CA ILE A 489 -13.93 4.32 -2.00
C ILE A 489 -13.86 2.81 -2.21
N GLY A 490 -12.73 2.16 -1.93
CA GLY A 490 -12.62 0.71 -1.98
C GLY A 490 -13.63 0.02 -1.04
N LYS A 491 -13.68 0.43 0.24
CA LYS A 491 -14.70 -0.03 1.19
C LYS A 491 -16.11 0.18 0.66
N TYR A 492 -16.43 1.37 0.15
CA TYR A 492 -17.74 1.69 -0.42
C TYR A 492 -18.12 0.72 -1.53
N LEU A 493 -17.21 0.47 -2.47
CA LEU A 493 -17.44 -0.43 -3.61
C LEU A 493 -17.62 -1.89 -3.17
N ILE A 494 -16.83 -2.35 -2.19
CA ILE A 494 -16.96 -3.70 -1.61
C ILE A 494 -18.33 -3.86 -0.92
N VAL A 495 -18.75 -2.86 -0.14
CA VAL A 495 -20.06 -2.87 0.52
C VAL A 495 -21.22 -2.89 -0.49
N GLN A 496 -21.12 -2.10 -1.59
CA GLN A 496 -22.13 -2.12 -2.64
C GLN A 496 -22.17 -3.50 -3.35
N LEU A 497 -21.01 -4.05 -3.67
CA LEU A 497 -20.90 -5.38 -4.28
C LEU A 497 -21.50 -6.47 -3.37
N ARG A 498 -21.17 -6.43 -2.05
CA ARG A 498 -21.74 -7.37 -1.07
C ARG A 498 -23.25 -7.32 -1.03
N LYS A 499 -23.83 -6.11 -1.00
CA LYS A 499 -25.30 -5.92 -1.00
C LYS A 499 -25.94 -6.52 -2.26
N ASP A 500 -25.35 -6.27 -3.43
CA ASP A 500 -25.85 -6.79 -4.71
C ASP A 500 -25.78 -8.32 -4.77
N VAL A 501 -24.64 -8.90 -4.43
CA VAL A 501 -24.41 -10.36 -4.42
C VAL A 501 -25.36 -11.05 -3.42
N LYS A 502 -25.50 -10.48 -2.21
CA LYS A 502 -26.42 -11.01 -1.18
C LYS A 502 -27.88 -11.00 -1.66
N LYS A 503 -28.31 -9.91 -2.31
CA LYS A 503 -29.66 -9.81 -2.87
C LYS A 503 -29.89 -10.86 -3.95
N ARG A 504 -28.92 -11.10 -4.83
CA ARG A 504 -29.05 -12.02 -5.99
C ARG A 504 -28.99 -13.49 -5.60
N LEU A 505 -28.14 -13.84 -4.63
CA LEU A 505 -27.99 -15.23 -4.15
C LEU A 505 -29.05 -15.63 -3.11
N GLY A 506 -29.62 -14.68 -2.37
CA GLY A 506 -30.60 -14.94 -1.32
C GLY A 506 -30.09 -15.96 -0.31
N LYS A 507 -30.78 -17.11 -0.16
CA LYS A 507 -30.41 -18.19 0.78
C LYS A 507 -29.11 -18.91 0.45
N SER A 508 -28.58 -18.76 -0.78
CA SER A 508 -27.29 -19.35 -1.19
C SER A 508 -26.09 -18.43 -0.90
N TYR A 509 -26.33 -17.27 -0.29
CA TYR A 509 -25.27 -16.37 0.13
C TYR A 509 -24.66 -16.80 1.46
N SER A 510 -23.34 -16.74 1.55
CA SER A 510 -22.61 -16.71 2.83
C SER A 510 -21.52 -15.64 2.79
N ASP A 511 -21.15 -15.11 3.94
CA ASP A 511 -20.06 -14.15 4.04
C ASP A 511 -18.74 -14.77 3.59
N LYS A 512 -18.49 -16.03 3.95
CA LYS A 512 -17.31 -16.78 3.49
C LYS A 512 -17.25 -16.89 1.97
N LEU A 513 -18.34 -17.24 1.30
CA LEU A 513 -18.37 -17.29 -0.17
C LEU A 513 -17.98 -15.94 -0.80
N PHE A 514 -18.50 -14.87 -0.22
CA PHE A 514 -18.20 -13.51 -0.69
C PHE A 514 -16.74 -13.15 -0.42
N HIS A 515 -16.27 -13.33 0.80
CA HIS A 515 -14.92 -12.97 1.20
C HIS A 515 -13.85 -13.80 0.49
N ASP A 516 -14.00 -15.13 0.42
CA ASP A 516 -13.07 -16.01 -0.29
C ASP A 516 -12.97 -15.65 -1.78
N THR A 517 -14.10 -15.25 -2.38
CA THR A 517 -14.08 -14.83 -3.79
C THR A 517 -13.24 -13.58 -3.99
N ILE A 518 -13.29 -12.60 -3.09
CA ILE A 518 -12.42 -11.42 -3.15
C ILE A 518 -10.96 -11.81 -2.88
N LEU A 519 -10.72 -12.48 -1.77
CA LEU A 519 -9.37 -12.78 -1.26
C LEU A 519 -8.53 -13.57 -2.26
N TYR A 520 -9.11 -14.64 -2.83
CA TYR A 520 -8.38 -15.54 -3.74
C TYR A 520 -8.38 -15.09 -5.21
N SER A 521 -9.06 -14.00 -5.54
CA SER A 521 -9.06 -13.45 -6.91
C SER A 521 -7.83 -12.61 -7.23
N GLY A 522 -7.01 -12.25 -6.24
CA GLY A 522 -5.91 -11.30 -6.40
C GLY A 522 -6.37 -9.84 -6.17
N SER A 523 -5.42 -8.93 -6.10
CA SER A 523 -5.69 -7.49 -5.84
C SER A 523 -6.15 -6.78 -7.12
N LEU A 524 -7.32 -7.17 -7.62
CA LEU A 524 -7.89 -6.67 -8.88
C LEU A 524 -8.65 -5.35 -8.69
N PRO A 525 -8.69 -4.47 -9.72
CA PRO A 525 -9.65 -3.38 -9.79
C PRO A 525 -11.09 -3.86 -9.58
N MET A 526 -11.90 -3.04 -8.90
CA MET A 526 -13.27 -3.42 -8.51
C MET A 526 -14.21 -3.74 -9.69
N THR A 527 -13.97 -3.17 -10.87
CA THR A 527 -14.71 -3.52 -12.09
C THR A 527 -14.50 -5.00 -12.47
N TYR A 528 -13.25 -5.49 -12.42
CA TYR A 528 -12.95 -6.89 -12.70
C TYR A 528 -13.37 -7.83 -11.57
N MET A 529 -13.30 -7.38 -10.32
CA MET A 529 -13.88 -8.12 -9.19
C MET A 529 -15.37 -8.32 -9.37
N ARG A 530 -16.10 -7.30 -9.81
CA ARG A 530 -17.54 -7.40 -10.15
C ARG A 530 -17.79 -8.39 -11.29
N GLU A 531 -16.95 -8.42 -12.33
CA GLU A 531 -17.06 -9.39 -13.45
C GLU A 531 -16.93 -10.84 -12.96
N ILE A 532 -16.02 -11.10 -12.00
CA ILE A 532 -15.90 -12.43 -11.35
C ILE A 532 -17.20 -12.81 -10.63
N PHE A 533 -17.75 -11.89 -9.85
CA PHE A 533 -19.01 -12.15 -9.14
C PHE A 533 -20.21 -12.32 -10.07
N GLU A 534 -20.27 -11.57 -11.17
CA GLU A 534 -21.31 -11.75 -12.19
C GLU A 534 -21.34 -13.19 -12.74
N HIS A 535 -20.15 -13.74 -13.04
CA HIS A 535 -20.03 -15.12 -13.51
C HIS A 535 -20.41 -16.11 -12.41
N LYS A 536 -19.83 -15.97 -11.22
CA LYS A 536 -20.06 -16.89 -10.09
C LYS A 536 -21.54 -16.93 -9.65
N VAL A 537 -22.20 -15.78 -9.60
CA VAL A 537 -23.64 -15.69 -9.28
C VAL A 537 -24.48 -16.40 -10.34
N LYS A 538 -24.16 -16.21 -11.65
CA LYS A 538 -24.87 -16.91 -12.73
C LYS A 538 -24.73 -18.42 -12.62
N GLU A 539 -23.56 -18.93 -12.32
CA GLU A 539 -23.32 -20.37 -12.14
C GLU A 539 -24.13 -20.93 -10.96
N LEU A 540 -24.04 -20.29 -9.79
CA LEU A 540 -24.75 -20.74 -8.58
C LEU A 540 -26.28 -20.71 -8.75
N VAL A 541 -26.80 -19.64 -9.40
CA VAL A 541 -28.25 -19.55 -9.69
C VAL A 541 -28.70 -20.62 -10.70
N LYS A 542 -27.84 -20.98 -11.68
CA LYS A 542 -28.11 -22.05 -12.65
C LYS A 542 -28.13 -23.42 -11.97
N LEU A 543 -27.15 -23.74 -11.14
CA LEU A 543 -27.07 -24.99 -10.37
C LEU A 543 -28.33 -25.19 -9.50
N LYS A 544 -28.76 -24.13 -8.80
CA LYS A 544 -30.00 -24.17 -8.00
C LYS A 544 -31.25 -24.46 -8.81
N LYS A 545 -31.34 -24.01 -10.08
CA LYS A 545 -32.49 -24.30 -10.95
C LYS A 545 -32.52 -25.75 -11.43
N VAL A 546 -31.38 -26.44 -11.41
CA VAL A 546 -31.22 -27.83 -11.85
C VAL A 546 -31.31 -28.81 -10.67
N GLY A 547 -31.52 -28.29 -9.43
CA GLY A 547 -31.71 -29.15 -8.23
C GLY A 547 -30.40 -29.66 -7.61
N LEU A 548 -29.25 -29.06 -7.98
CA LEU A 548 -27.92 -29.29 -7.42
C LEU A 548 -27.52 -28.21 -6.44
#